data_867005982641ee9edc195f95571419fb
#
_entry.id   867005982641ee9edc195f95571419fb
#
_cell.length_a   1.000
_cell.length_b   1.000
_cell.length_c   1.000
_cell.angle_alpha   90.00
_cell.angle_beta   90.00
_cell.angle_gamma   90.00
#
_symmetry.space_group_name_H-M   'P 1'
#
loop_
_entity.id
_entity.type
_entity.pdbx_description
1 polymer ?
#
loop_
_entity_poly.entity_id
_entity_poly.type
_entity_poly.pdbx_seq_one_letter_code
_entity_poly.pdbx_strand_id
1 'polypeptide(L)'
;VQLFLIGPGKPKPESEHKPFKAYEPGYVHVDVKYLPQMQDEDKRRYVFVAIDRATRWVFIDIKQHKTAASAKAFLAAVRKAAAFRIHTILTDNGKEFTDRLFGSRTRQPTGEHEFVQLCQALGIEHRLTKPRTPKTNGMVERFNGRLNQVLRSHHFNSAEDLEKTLHRFVWLYNHHLPQKALGHEAPVQALKKWKMKAPDLFVKNVRNHPGPDNS
;
A
#
# COMPACT_ATOMS: atom_id res chain seq x y z
N VAL A 1 -8.95 1.42 63.61
CA VAL A 1 -8.26 1.41 62.30
C VAL A 1 -8.80 0.23 61.55
N GLN A 2 -9.63 0.49 60.52
CA GLN A 2 -10.32 -0.55 59.72
C GLN A 2 -9.54 -0.71 58.42
N LEU A 3 -8.87 -1.84 58.24
CA LEU A 3 -8.18 -2.18 57.01
C LEU A 3 -9.21 -2.62 55.94
N PHE A 4 -9.34 -1.89 54.86
CA PHE A 4 -10.04 -2.33 53.66
C PHE A 4 -9.14 -3.29 52.88
N LEU A 5 -9.47 -4.55 52.83
CA LEU A 5 -8.86 -5.53 51.91
C LEU A 5 -9.42 -5.34 50.52
N ILE A 6 -8.57 -4.84 49.60
CA ILE A 6 -8.88 -4.77 48.15
C ILE A 6 -8.74 -6.19 47.61
N GLY A 7 -9.86 -6.82 47.29
CA GLY A 7 -9.88 -8.12 46.63
C GLY A 7 -9.33 -8.06 45.20
N PRO A 8 -8.78 -9.18 44.65
CA PRO A 8 -8.23 -9.20 43.32
C PRO A 8 -9.31 -8.86 42.27
N GLY A 9 -9.03 -7.86 41.44
CA GLY A 9 -9.92 -7.42 40.36
C GLY A 9 -10.20 -8.58 39.40
N LYS A 10 -11.45 -8.71 38.96
CA LYS A 10 -11.87 -9.71 37.97
C LYS A 10 -10.99 -9.59 36.72
N PRO A 11 -10.48 -10.70 36.15
CA PRO A 11 -9.74 -10.69 34.90
C PRO A 11 -10.61 -10.07 33.78
N LYS A 12 -10.06 -9.12 33.04
CA LYS A 12 -10.70 -8.59 31.84
C LYS A 12 -10.91 -9.74 30.87
N PRO A 13 -12.12 -9.88 30.26
CA PRO A 13 -12.34 -10.90 29.25
C PRO A 13 -11.32 -10.70 28.12
N GLU A 14 -10.57 -11.74 27.77
CA GLU A 14 -9.74 -11.77 26.58
C GLU A 14 -10.62 -11.43 25.38
N SER A 15 -10.27 -10.37 24.68
CA SER A 15 -10.95 -10.02 23.44
C SER A 15 -10.72 -11.16 22.45
N GLU A 16 -11.76 -11.90 22.11
CA GLU A 16 -11.73 -12.87 21.01
C GLU A 16 -11.09 -12.22 19.79
N HIS A 17 -9.88 -12.60 19.47
CA HIS A 17 -9.22 -12.22 18.24
C HIS A 17 -10.01 -12.85 17.08
N LYS A 18 -10.93 -12.08 16.49
CA LYS A 18 -11.61 -12.50 15.26
C LYS A 18 -10.55 -12.93 14.26
N PRO A 19 -10.65 -14.14 13.71
CA PRO A 19 -9.66 -14.66 12.78
C PRO A 19 -9.50 -13.65 11.62
N PHE A 20 -8.26 -13.36 11.28
CA PHE A 20 -7.94 -12.39 10.22
C PHE A 20 -8.54 -12.94 8.92
N LYS A 21 -9.49 -12.21 8.33
CA LYS A 21 -10.13 -12.62 7.08
C LYS A 21 -9.04 -12.90 6.04
N ALA A 22 -8.95 -14.14 5.57
CA ALA A 22 -8.03 -14.51 4.52
C ALA A 22 -8.42 -13.75 3.23
N TYR A 23 -7.49 -12.96 2.70
CA TYR A 23 -7.66 -12.26 1.44
C TYR A 23 -6.87 -12.97 0.37
N GLU A 24 -7.44 -13.03 -0.84
CA GLU A 24 -6.75 -13.47 -2.03
C GLU A 24 -5.96 -12.31 -2.65
N PRO A 25 -4.88 -12.58 -3.43
CA PRO A 25 -4.19 -11.55 -4.21
C PRO A 25 -5.13 -10.77 -5.13
N GLY A 26 -4.92 -9.47 -5.23
CA GLY A 26 -5.73 -8.58 -6.08
C GLY A 26 -6.54 -7.53 -5.31
N TYR A 27 -6.53 -7.54 -3.98
CA TYR A 27 -7.02 -6.44 -3.16
C TYR A 27 -5.86 -5.52 -2.81
N VAL A 28 -5.75 -4.40 -3.50
CA VAL A 28 -4.59 -3.49 -3.43
C VAL A 28 -4.95 -2.21 -2.70
N HIS A 29 -4.17 -1.85 -1.70
CA HIS A 29 -4.23 -0.54 -1.07
C HIS A 29 -3.30 0.42 -1.82
N VAL A 30 -3.77 1.62 -2.09
CA VAL A 30 -2.99 2.68 -2.71
C VAL A 30 -2.95 3.89 -1.79
N ASP A 31 -1.76 4.45 -1.64
CA ASP A 31 -1.49 5.65 -0.84
C ASP A 31 -0.49 6.56 -1.56
N VAL A 32 -0.49 7.85 -1.23
CA VAL A 32 0.43 8.85 -1.80
C VAL A 32 1.10 9.62 -0.69
N LYS A 33 2.43 9.71 -0.77
CA LYS A 33 3.23 10.47 0.20
C LYS A 33 4.08 11.53 -0.48
N TYR A 34 4.33 12.62 0.25
CA TYR A 34 5.37 13.58 -0.11
C TYR A 34 6.75 12.97 0.11
N LEU A 35 7.64 13.19 -0.83
CA LEU A 35 9.06 12.96 -0.67
C LEU A 35 9.76 14.20 -0.10
N PRO A 36 10.96 14.07 0.48
CA PRO A 36 11.78 15.23 0.83
C PRO A 36 12.02 16.14 -0.38
N GLN A 37 12.17 17.43 -0.12
CA GLN A 37 12.65 18.38 -1.14
C GLN A 37 14.13 18.07 -1.41
N MET A 38 14.46 17.80 -2.65
CA MET A 38 15.84 17.60 -3.08
C MET A 38 16.45 18.94 -3.53
N GLN A 39 17.78 19.08 -3.38
CA GLN A 39 18.47 20.33 -3.71
C GLN A 39 18.52 20.62 -5.20
N ASP A 40 18.44 19.57 -6.02
CA ASP A 40 18.45 19.62 -7.47
C ASP A 40 17.03 19.75 -8.10
N GLU A 41 16.01 19.99 -7.26
CA GLU A 41 14.62 20.14 -7.71
C GLU A 41 13.93 21.36 -7.09
N ASP A 42 13.12 22.06 -7.87
CA ASP A 42 12.34 23.22 -7.42
C ASP A 42 11.14 22.85 -6.54
N LYS A 43 10.63 21.62 -6.70
CA LYS A 43 9.41 21.14 -6.04
C LYS A 43 9.58 19.73 -5.49
N ARG A 44 8.87 19.45 -4.41
CA ARG A 44 8.77 18.08 -3.86
C ARG A 44 8.06 17.16 -4.84
N ARG A 45 8.56 15.95 -4.95
CA ARG A 45 7.89 14.85 -5.65
C ARG A 45 6.98 14.05 -4.71
N TYR A 46 6.22 13.16 -5.29
CA TYR A 46 5.29 12.28 -4.61
C TYR A 46 5.62 10.83 -4.91
N VAL A 47 5.65 9.99 -3.90
CA VAL A 47 5.68 8.54 -4.09
C VAL A 47 4.26 7.98 -3.97
N PHE A 48 3.80 7.35 -5.02
CA PHE A 48 2.60 6.53 -5.04
C PHE A 48 3.00 5.12 -4.64
N VAL A 49 2.25 4.53 -3.72
CA VAL A 49 2.52 3.20 -3.15
C VAL A 49 1.31 2.32 -3.35
N ALA A 50 1.50 1.13 -3.90
CA ALA A 50 0.48 0.08 -3.96
C ALA A 50 0.94 -1.12 -3.15
N ILE A 51 0.07 -1.67 -2.29
CA ILE A 51 0.36 -2.87 -1.49
C ILE A 51 -0.77 -3.86 -1.63
N ASP A 52 -0.47 -5.06 -2.10
CA ASP A 52 -1.43 -6.16 -2.09
C ASP A 52 -1.68 -6.68 -0.67
N ARG A 53 -2.95 -6.82 -0.33
CA ARG A 53 -3.36 -7.17 1.03
C ARG A 53 -3.02 -8.60 1.43
N ALA A 54 -3.08 -9.53 0.49
CA ALA A 54 -2.81 -10.94 0.74
C ALA A 54 -1.31 -11.24 0.85
N THR A 55 -0.54 -10.74 -0.11
CA THR A 55 0.87 -11.11 -0.29
C THR A 55 1.85 -10.09 0.26
N ARG A 56 1.38 -8.90 0.63
CA ARG A 56 2.23 -7.76 1.03
C ARG A 56 3.15 -7.27 -0.09
N TRP A 57 2.97 -7.74 -1.31
CA TRP A 57 3.72 -7.25 -2.46
C TRP A 57 3.50 -5.75 -2.64
N VAL A 58 4.59 -5.03 -2.87
CA VAL A 58 4.62 -3.58 -2.99
C VAL A 58 5.09 -3.17 -4.37
N PHE A 59 4.46 -2.14 -4.91
CA PHE A 59 4.91 -1.39 -6.07
C PHE A 59 4.92 0.09 -5.73
N ILE A 60 5.93 0.81 -6.18
CA ILE A 60 5.99 2.28 -6.08
C ILE A 60 6.22 2.91 -7.44
N ASP A 61 5.80 4.16 -7.56
CA ASP A 61 6.13 5.03 -8.70
C ASP A 61 6.26 6.48 -8.18
N ILE A 62 7.24 7.23 -8.69
CA ILE A 62 7.52 8.59 -8.24
C ILE A 62 6.99 9.56 -9.30
N LYS A 63 6.19 10.52 -8.85
CA LYS A 63 5.52 11.51 -9.71
C LYS A 63 5.83 12.93 -9.25
N GLN A 64 5.90 13.85 -10.21
CA GLN A 64 6.06 15.26 -9.91
C GLN A 64 4.76 15.91 -9.40
N HIS A 65 3.62 15.33 -9.71
CA HIS A 65 2.32 15.89 -9.37
C HIS A 65 1.40 14.85 -8.71
N LYS A 66 0.62 15.31 -7.73
CA LYS A 66 -0.44 14.55 -7.08
C LYS A 66 -1.79 14.92 -7.72
N THR A 67 -2.06 14.34 -8.90
CA THR A 67 -3.25 14.61 -9.72
C THR A 67 -3.97 13.33 -10.11
N ALA A 68 -5.22 13.45 -10.60
CA ALA A 68 -5.96 12.32 -11.16
C ALA A 68 -5.21 11.66 -12.34
N ALA A 69 -4.56 12.45 -13.19
CA ALA A 69 -3.74 11.94 -14.29
C ALA A 69 -2.56 11.08 -13.77
N SER A 70 -1.86 11.56 -12.72
CA SER A 70 -0.80 10.80 -12.07
C SER A 70 -1.31 9.49 -11.44
N ALA A 71 -2.48 9.52 -10.80
CA ALA A 71 -3.11 8.34 -10.22
C ALA A 71 -3.51 7.31 -11.30
N LYS A 72 -4.05 7.77 -12.43
CA LYS A 72 -4.38 6.89 -13.58
C LYS A 72 -3.13 6.24 -14.18
N ALA A 73 -2.06 7.02 -14.39
CA ALA A 73 -0.79 6.50 -14.88
C ALA A 73 -0.17 5.49 -13.91
N PHE A 74 -0.25 5.76 -12.61
CA PHE A 74 0.18 4.84 -11.56
C PHE A 74 -0.62 3.53 -11.60
N LEU A 75 -1.95 3.58 -11.72
CA LEU A 75 -2.78 2.36 -11.83
C LEU A 75 -2.38 1.50 -13.03
N ALA A 76 -2.13 2.14 -14.18
CA ALA A 76 -1.64 1.43 -15.37
C ALA A 76 -0.30 0.73 -15.11
N ALA A 77 0.64 1.42 -14.45
CA ALA A 77 1.95 0.87 -14.08
C ALA A 77 1.83 -0.30 -13.09
N VAL A 78 1.02 -0.16 -12.04
CA VAL A 78 0.75 -1.24 -11.05
C VAL A 78 0.19 -2.48 -11.75
N ARG A 79 -0.81 -2.31 -12.63
CA ARG A 79 -1.38 -3.43 -13.39
C ARG A 79 -0.35 -4.13 -14.28
N LYS A 80 0.52 -3.35 -14.90
CA LYS A 80 1.64 -3.89 -15.71
C LYS A 80 2.64 -4.63 -14.83
N ALA A 81 2.92 -4.17 -13.61
CA ALA A 81 3.89 -4.76 -12.70
C ALA A 81 3.34 -6.00 -11.98
N ALA A 82 2.08 -5.98 -11.51
CA ALA A 82 1.46 -7.07 -10.76
C ALA A 82 1.42 -8.37 -11.56
N ALA A 83 1.75 -9.49 -10.92
CA ALA A 83 1.64 -10.82 -11.52
C ALA A 83 0.20 -11.37 -11.44
N PHE A 84 -0.65 -10.78 -10.64
CA PHE A 84 -2.03 -11.17 -10.35
C PHE A 84 -3.03 -10.14 -10.90
N ARG A 85 -4.29 -10.58 -11.05
CA ARG A 85 -5.38 -9.70 -11.45
C ARG A 85 -5.78 -8.81 -10.28
N ILE A 86 -5.79 -7.50 -10.49
CA ILE A 86 -6.31 -6.54 -9.50
C ILE A 86 -7.83 -6.47 -9.67
N HIS A 87 -8.58 -6.79 -8.63
CA HIS A 87 -10.04 -6.74 -8.61
C HIS A 87 -10.59 -5.63 -7.72
N THR A 88 -9.85 -5.19 -6.70
CA THR A 88 -10.27 -4.12 -5.79
C THR A 88 -9.10 -3.20 -5.48
N ILE A 89 -9.36 -1.90 -5.51
CA ILE A 89 -8.43 -0.87 -5.06
C ILE A 89 -9.06 -0.11 -3.91
N LEU A 90 -8.32 0.03 -2.82
CA LEU A 90 -8.68 0.87 -1.68
C LEU A 90 -7.74 2.08 -1.63
N THR A 91 -8.32 3.29 -1.67
CA THR A 91 -7.59 4.55 -1.52
C THR A 91 -8.09 5.33 -0.31
N ASP A 92 -7.37 6.36 0.07
CA ASP A 92 -7.94 7.43 0.89
C ASP A 92 -8.90 8.31 0.07
N ASN A 93 -9.41 9.40 0.69
CA ASN A 93 -10.29 10.36 0.02
C ASN A 93 -9.50 11.51 -0.63
N GLY A 94 -8.29 11.27 -1.11
CA GLY A 94 -7.48 12.26 -1.80
C GLY A 94 -8.11 12.71 -3.13
N LYS A 95 -7.92 13.98 -3.48
CA LYS A 95 -8.47 14.58 -4.72
C LYS A 95 -7.97 13.88 -5.99
N GLU A 96 -6.86 13.20 -5.92
CA GLU A 96 -6.30 12.40 -7.00
C GLU A 96 -7.08 11.12 -7.29
N PHE A 97 -7.92 10.67 -6.32
CA PHE A 97 -8.67 9.41 -6.41
C PHE A 97 -10.18 9.61 -6.45
N THR A 98 -10.71 10.73 -5.95
CA THR A 98 -12.14 10.94 -5.81
C THR A 98 -12.48 12.43 -5.77
N ASP A 99 -13.69 12.75 -6.21
CA ASP A 99 -14.32 14.06 -6.07
C ASP A 99 -15.12 14.22 -4.77
N ARG A 100 -15.02 13.26 -3.86
CA ARG A 100 -15.62 13.36 -2.55
C ARG A 100 -15.01 14.50 -1.76
N LEU A 101 -15.75 15.59 -1.55
CA LEU A 101 -15.27 16.73 -0.79
C LEU A 101 -15.20 16.42 0.71
N PHE A 102 -14.05 16.71 1.32
CA PHE A 102 -13.91 16.71 2.77
C PHE A 102 -14.85 17.74 3.39
N GLY A 103 -15.59 17.33 4.42
CA GLY A 103 -16.39 18.21 5.26
C GLY A 103 -17.91 18.09 5.13
N SER A 104 -18.47 17.59 4.04
CA SER A 104 -19.89 17.26 4.01
C SER A 104 -20.08 15.75 4.27
N ARG A 105 -20.64 15.43 5.44
CA ARG A 105 -20.97 14.03 5.81
C ARG A 105 -21.93 13.35 4.84
N THR A 106 -22.59 14.10 3.97
CA THR A 106 -23.70 13.69 3.12
C THR A 106 -23.35 13.57 1.64
N ARG A 107 -22.22 14.11 1.17
CA ARG A 107 -21.90 14.08 -0.27
C ARG A 107 -21.23 12.77 -0.65
N GLN A 108 -21.97 11.93 -1.32
CA GLN A 108 -21.43 10.74 -1.97
C GLN A 108 -20.53 11.16 -3.15
N PRO A 109 -19.49 10.36 -3.52
CA PRO A 109 -18.75 10.57 -4.75
C PRO A 109 -19.72 10.58 -5.95
N THR A 110 -19.52 11.46 -6.92
CA THR A 110 -20.39 11.53 -8.11
C THR A 110 -20.22 10.31 -9.01
N GLY A 111 -19.09 9.63 -8.94
CA GLY A 111 -18.72 8.56 -9.87
C GLY A 111 -18.07 9.08 -11.16
N GLU A 112 -18.03 10.40 -11.39
CA GLU A 112 -17.51 11.03 -12.62
C GLU A 112 -16.00 11.31 -12.54
N HIS A 113 -15.38 11.09 -11.39
CA HIS A 113 -13.95 11.29 -11.24
C HIS A 113 -13.16 10.36 -12.17
N GLU A 114 -12.19 10.91 -12.90
CA GLU A 114 -11.41 10.19 -13.92
C GLU A 114 -10.77 8.89 -13.43
N PHE A 115 -10.29 8.85 -12.19
CA PHE A 115 -9.72 7.64 -11.60
C PHE A 115 -10.80 6.58 -11.35
N VAL A 116 -11.98 7.00 -10.88
CA VAL A 116 -13.14 6.10 -10.65
C VAL A 116 -13.61 5.50 -11.96
N GLN A 117 -13.77 6.34 -13.00
CA GLN A 117 -14.16 5.90 -14.35
C GLN A 117 -13.15 4.89 -14.92
N LEU A 118 -11.84 5.14 -14.74
CA LEU A 118 -10.82 4.19 -15.16
C LEU A 118 -10.94 2.86 -14.43
N CYS A 119 -11.16 2.86 -13.11
CA CYS A 119 -11.37 1.62 -12.35
C CYS A 119 -12.58 0.86 -12.88
N GLN A 120 -13.71 1.54 -13.13
CA GLN A 120 -14.92 0.93 -13.69
C GLN A 120 -14.66 0.31 -15.08
N ALA A 121 -14.01 1.06 -15.98
CA ALA A 121 -13.67 0.57 -17.32
C ALA A 121 -12.76 -0.68 -17.30
N LEU A 122 -11.97 -0.83 -16.22
CA LEU A 122 -11.07 -1.97 -16.02
C LEU A 122 -11.70 -3.12 -15.23
N GLY A 123 -12.96 -3.01 -14.82
CA GLY A 123 -13.64 -3.98 -13.96
C GLY A 123 -13.05 -4.05 -12.55
N ILE A 124 -12.47 -2.96 -12.05
CA ILE A 124 -11.86 -2.86 -10.74
C ILE A 124 -12.80 -2.13 -9.79
N GLU A 125 -13.14 -2.75 -8.68
CA GLU A 125 -13.90 -2.10 -7.62
C GLU A 125 -13.05 -1.04 -6.91
N HIS A 126 -13.42 0.23 -6.97
CA HIS A 126 -12.77 1.29 -6.21
C HIS A 126 -13.49 1.51 -4.88
N ARG A 127 -12.77 1.37 -3.79
CA ARG A 127 -13.24 1.61 -2.41
C ARG A 127 -12.48 2.76 -1.78
N LEU A 128 -13.20 3.56 -0.99
CA LEU A 128 -12.62 4.63 -0.19
C LEU A 128 -12.51 4.20 1.27
N THR A 129 -11.43 4.58 1.95
CA THR A 129 -11.31 4.39 3.40
C THR A 129 -12.38 5.19 4.12
N LYS A 130 -12.98 4.59 5.14
CA LYS A 130 -13.92 5.31 6.00
C LYS A 130 -13.17 6.37 6.80
N PRO A 131 -13.62 7.62 6.82
CA PRO A 131 -13.02 8.66 7.65
C PRO A 131 -12.93 8.20 9.11
N ARG A 132 -11.82 8.52 9.77
CA ARG A 132 -11.57 8.21 11.20
C ARG A 132 -11.60 6.72 11.58
N THR A 133 -11.31 5.81 10.64
CA THR A 133 -11.23 4.37 10.93
C THR A 133 -9.78 3.89 10.73
N PRO A 134 -8.88 4.02 11.73
CA PRO A 134 -7.46 3.71 11.58
C PRO A 134 -7.18 2.23 11.31
N LYS A 135 -8.12 1.32 11.64
CA LYS A 135 -7.93 -0.13 11.51
C LYS A 135 -7.80 -0.65 10.07
N THR A 136 -8.19 0.13 9.06
CA THR A 136 -8.13 -0.31 7.65
C THR A 136 -6.78 -0.06 6.98
N ASN A 137 -5.92 0.79 7.54
CA ASN A 137 -4.68 1.27 6.90
C ASN A 137 -3.37 0.78 7.55
N GLY A 138 -3.45 0.03 8.65
CA GLY A 138 -2.26 -0.38 9.43
C GLY A 138 -1.18 -1.14 8.64
N MET A 139 -1.52 -1.70 7.48
CA MET A 139 -0.56 -2.34 6.57
C MET A 139 0.24 -1.29 5.79
N VAL A 140 -0.45 -0.34 5.18
CA VAL A 140 0.17 0.77 4.43
C VAL A 140 0.97 1.67 5.38
N GLU A 141 0.44 1.94 6.57
CA GLU A 141 1.12 2.73 7.60
C GLU A 141 2.45 2.10 8.02
N ARG A 142 2.49 0.77 8.20
CA ARG A 142 3.73 0.05 8.52
C ARG A 142 4.76 0.12 7.40
N PHE A 143 4.34 -0.07 6.15
CA PHE A 143 5.23 0.09 5.01
C PHE A 143 5.74 1.53 4.92
N ASN A 144 4.85 2.50 5.05
CA ASN A 144 5.20 3.91 5.06
C ASN A 144 6.15 4.30 6.20
N GLY A 145 6.03 3.65 7.37
CA GLY A 145 6.97 3.78 8.47
C GLY A 145 8.38 3.31 8.09
N ARG A 146 8.48 2.16 7.43
CA ARG A 146 9.77 1.64 6.91
C ARG A 146 10.35 2.53 5.81
N LEU A 147 9.50 3.03 4.90
CA LEU A 147 9.91 3.98 3.87
C LEU A 147 10.48 5.27 4.51
N ASN A 148 9.79 5.80 5.53
CA ASN A 148 10.26 6.96 6.27
C ASN A 148 11.60 6.69 6.98
N GLN A 149 11.83 5.48 7.47
CA GLN A 149 13.09 5.10 8.07
C GLN A 149 14.22 5.15 7.03
N VAL A 150 14.01 4.62 5.81
CA VAL A 150 14.97 4.75 4.71
C VAL A 150 15.24 6.21 4.39
N LEU A 151 14.20 7.04 4.26
CA LEU A 151 14.33 8.47 3.97
C LEU A 151 15.11 9.25 5.04
N ARG A 152 15.08 8.80 6.31
CA ARG A 152 15.80 9.45 7.42
C ARG A 152 17.23 8.94 7.60
N SER A 153 17.49 7.68 7.23
CA SER A 153 18.80 7.04 7.44
C SER A 153 19.79 7.24 6.30
N HIS A 154 19.32 7.77 5.15
CA HIS A 154 20.14 8.02 3.98
C HIS A 154 20.30 9.53 3.74
N HIS A 155 21.50 9.91 3.32
CA HIS A 155 21.75 11.22 2.73
C HIS A 155 21.67 11.07 1.21
N PHE A 156 20.77 11.79 0.57
CA PHE A 156 20.55 11.72 -0.88
C PHE A 156 21.26 12.87 -1.57
N ASN A 157 22.05 12.57 -2.58
CA ASN A 157 22.81 13.56 -3.33
C ASN A 157 21.97 14.23 -4.44
N SER A 158 20.94 13.55 -4.91
CA SER A 158 20.06 14.03 -5.99
C SER A 158 18.69 13.36 -5.94
N ALA A 159 17.76 13.89 -6.69
CA ALA A 159 16.44 13.31 -6.90
C ALA A 159 16.51 11.92 -7.55
N GLU A 160 17.47 11.69 -8.43
CA GLU A 160 17.72 10.38 -9.05
C GLU A 160 18.25 9.36 -8.05
N ASP A 161 19.18 9.76 -7.17
CA ASP A 161 19.72 8.92 -6.09
C ASP A 161 18.60 8.49 -5.12
N LEU A 162 17.74 9.43 -4.72
CA LEU A 162 16.55 9.14 -3.94
C LEU A 162 15.67 8.09 -4.62
N GLU A 163 15.37 8.26 -5.90
CA GLU A 163 14.50 7.37 -6.67
C GLU A 163 15.10 5.96 -6.76
N LYS A 164 16.37 5.82 -7.14
CA LYS A 164 17.11 4.55 -7.17
C LYS A 164 17.09 3.85 -5.83
N THR A 165 17.34 4.59 -4.75
CA THR A 165 17.35 4.05 -3.38
C THR A 165 15.97 3.51 -2.98
N LEU A 166 14.88 4.24 -3.29
CA LEU A 166 13.53 3.78 -2.99
C LEU A 166 13.15 2.54 -3.82
N HIS A 167 13.48 2.49 -5.09
CA HIS A 167 13.25 1.30 -5.92
C HIS A 167 14.04 0.10 -5.42
N ARG A 168 15.32 0.28 -5.04
CA ARG A 168 16.15 -0.78 -4.43
C ARG A 168 15.53 -1.27 -3.12
N PHE A 169 15.08 -0.36 -2.26
CA PHE A 169 14.40 -0.73 -1.01
C PHE A 169 13.15 -1.57 -1.27
N VAL A 170 12.29 -1.19 -2.23
CA VAL A 170 11.09 -1.95 -2.57
C VAL A 170 11.43 -3.31 -3.15
N TRP A 171 12.48 -3.41 -3.95
CA TRP A 171 12.99 -4.69 -4.43
C TRP A 171 13.44 -5.59 -3.27
N LEU A 172 14.26 -5.08 -2.33
CA LEU A 172 14.67 -5.80 -1.13
C LEU A 172 13.45 -6.21 -0.28
N TYR A 173 12.49 -5.31 -0.11
CA TYR A 173 11.26 -5.58 0.61
C TYR A 173 10.49 -6.77 0.02
N ASN A 174 10.31 -6.78 -1.28
CA ASN A 174 9.53 -7.81 -1.96
C ASN A 174 10.24 -9.16 -2.00
N HIS A 175 11.57 -9.20 -2.12
CA HIS A 175 12.31 -10.43 -2.36
C HIS A 175 12.97 -11.01 -1.10
N HIS A 176 13.33 -10.17 -0.15
CA HIS A 176 14.20 -10.57 0.97
C HIS A 176 13.67 -10.23 2.36
N LEU A 177 12.81 -9.20 2.52
CA LEU A 177 12.37 -8.80 3.85
C LEU A 177 11.18 -9.64 4.34
N PRO A 178 11.38 -10.48 5.39
CA PRO A 178 10.32 -11.33 5.91
C PRO A 178 9.19 -10.49 6.54
N GLN A 179 7.96 -10.89 6.29
CA GLN A 179 6.77 -10.25 6.83
C GLN A 179 6.12 -11.16 7.90
N LYS A 180 5.97 -10.65 9.12
CA LYS A 180 5.31 -11.41 10.21
C LYS A 180 3.92 -11.92 9.80
N ALA A 181 3.16 -11.10 9.07
CA ALA A 181 1.83 -11.45 8.59
C ALA A 181 1.81 -12.58 7.54
N LEU A 182 2.96 -12.94 6.97
CA LEU A 182 3.15 -14.02 5.99
C LEU A 182 3.90 -15.22 6.59
N GLY A 183 3.92 -15.35 7.92
CA GLY A 183 4.71 -16.40 8.57
C GLY A 183 6.22 -16.22 8.39
N HIS A 184 6.69 -14.97 8.38
CA HIS A 184 8.10 -14.60 8.17
C HIS A 184 8.64 -14.89 6.77
N GLU A 185 7.78 -14.95 5.76
CA GLU A 185 8.18 -15.05 4.36
C GLU A 185 8.23 -13.68 3.68
N ALA A 186 9.04 -13.57 2.62
CA ALA A 186 9.05 -12.41 1.76
C ALA A 186 7.81 -12.38 0.83
N PRO A 187 7.32 -11.21 0.40
CA PRO A 187 6.14 -11.08 -0.48
C PRO A 187 6.18 -11.93 -1.75
N VAL A 188 7.34 -12.02 -2.42
CA VAL A 188 7.48 -12.83 -3.64
C VAL A 188 7.31 -14.33 -3.35
N GLN A 189 7.73 -14.81 -2.18
CA GLN A 189 7.50 -16.20 -1.78
C GLN A 189 6.01 -16.48 -1.56
N ALA A 190 5.31 -15.56 -0.90
CA ALA A 190 3.86 -15.64 -0.75
C ALA A 190 3.14 -15.62 -2.10
N LEU A 191 3.56 -14.78 -3.05
CA LEU A 191 3.03 -14.76 -4.42
C LEU A 191 3.21 -16.11 -5.13
N LYS A 192 4.38 -16.75 -5.01
CA LYS A 192 4.64 -18.07 -5.60
C LYS A 192 3.72 -19.14 -5.02
N LYS A 193 3.54 -19.16 -3.70
CA LYS A 193 2.62 -20.09 -3.03
C LYS A 193 1.17 -19.88 -3.48
N TRP A 194 0.73 -18.62 -3.57
CA TRP A 194 -0.59 -18.30 -4.09
C TRP A 194 -0.77 -18.72 -5.54
N LYS A 195 0.25 -18.56 -6.40
CA LYS A 195 0.18 -19.02 -7.77
C LYS A 195 0.03 -20.54 -7.90
N MET A 196 0.67 -21.31 -7.03
CA MET A 196 0.48 -22.77 -6.98
C MET A 196 -0.92 -23.14 -6.48
N LYS A 197 -1.46 -22.40 -5.51
CA LYS A 197 -2.77 -22.67 -4.90
C LYS A 197 -3.94 -22.25 -5.78
N ALA A 198 -3.84 -21.11 -6.46
CA ALA A 198 -4.90 -20.48 -7.24
C ALA A 198 -4.31 -19.80 -8.50
N PRO A 199 -3.88 -20.57 -9.50
CA PRO A 199 -3.22 -20.06 -10.72
C PRO A 199 -4.11 -19.09 -11.50
N ASP A 200 -5.43 -19.24 -11.45
CA ASP A 200 -6.40 -18.41 -12.18
C ASP A 200 -6.44 -16.95 -11.73
N LEU A 201 -5.93 -16.65 -10.53
CA LEU A 201 -5.78 -15.29 -10.05
C LEU A 201 -4.62 -14.56 -10.73
N PHE A 202 -3.74 -15.27 -11.42
CA PHE A 202 -2.50 -14.74 -11.97
C PHE A 202 -2.59 -14.54 -13.48
N VAL A 203 -2.13 -13.39 -13.93
CA VAL A 203 -2.09 -13.02 -15.36
C VAL A 203 -0.73 -13.28 -16.00
N LYS A 204 0.31 -13.52 -15.19
CA LYS A 204 1.67 -13.84 -15.64
C LYS A 204 2.47 -14.61 -14.57
N ASN A 205 3.64 -15.10 -14.95
CA ASN A 205 4.53 -15.80 -14.02
C ASN A 205 5.11 -14.84 -12.97
N VAL A 206 5.20 -15.33 -11.73
CA VAL A 206 5.94 -14.64 -10.66
C VAL A 206 7.42 -14.86 -10.93
N ARG A 207 8.11 -13.80 -11.39
CA ARG A 207 9.56 -13.86 -11.69
C ARG A 207 10.34 -13.31 -10.50
N ASN A 208 11.52 -13.91 -10.25
CA ASN A 208 12.55 -13.24 -9.48
C ASN A 208 13.18 -12.21 -10.44
N HIS A 209 12.86 -10.94 -10.27
CA HIS A 209 13.60 -9.91 -10.99
C HIS A 209 15.02 -9.86 -10.43
N PRO A 210 16.07 -9.79 -11.29
CA PRO A 210 17.40 -9.39 -10.83
C PRO A 210 17.26 -8.02 -10.13
N GLY A 211 18.14 -7.77 -9.16
CA GLY A 211 18.17 -6.46 -8.49
C GLY A 211 18.52 -5.36 -9.48
N PRO A 212 18.29 -4.10 -9.12
CA PRO A 212 18.60 -2.95 -9.98
C PRO A 212 20.08 -2.81 -10.32
N ASP A 213 20.95 -3.55 -9.62
CA ASP A 213 22.42 -3.52 -9.83
C ASP A 213 22.90 -4.55 -10.87
N ASN A 214 22.04 -5.31 -11.51
CA ASN A 214 22.36 -6.36 -12.51
C ASN A 214 21.90 -5.98 -13.93
N SER A 215 21.84 -4.69 -14.27
CA SER A 215 21.57 -4.18 -15.61
C SER A 215 22.82 -3.61 -16.25
#